data_91929484fb6239ec6b6fcc4251a1f34c
#
_entry.id   91929484fb6239ec6b6fcc4251a1f34c
#
_cell.length_a   1.000
_cell.length_b   1.000
_cell.length_c   1.000
_cell.angle_alpha   90.00
_cell.angle_beta   90.00
_cell.angle_gamma   90.00
#
_symmetry.space_group_name_H-M   'P 1'
#
loop_
_entity.id
_entity.type
_entity.pdbx_description
1 polymer ?
#
loop_
_entity_poly.entity_id
_entity_poly.type
_entity_poly.pdbx_seq_one_letter_code
_entity_poly.pdbx_strand_id
1 'polypeptide(L)'
;PEQLAELAPKINWQITLDAAQIPARDRYIVQQPSYFAGASEIIANTPVETWKDYLTFQTMDAFAPVLSDGFFQAWFEFYQAGLQGIEEPEPKWKRAVNAINGNMGELLGQLYVDKHYQEEARARMETMIANLREAYRQSIVELDWMGEETKQQALLKLSKFNPKVGYPEQWRDYSSMEIVAGDLVANVKSAASFEYTRNIDKLDQPVDKA
;
A
#
# COMPACT_ATOMS: atom_id res chain seq x y z
N PRO A 1 -21.94 -4.50 12.63
CA PRO A 1 -22.01 -3.15 13.22
C PRO A 1 -22.29 -3.18 14.74
N GLU A 2 -23.34 -3.90 15.20
CA GLU A 2 -23.71 -3.95 16.62
C GLU A 2 -22.59 -4.48 17.50
N GLN A 3 -21.98 -5.60 17.14
CA GLN A 3 -20.82 -6.17 17.85
C GLN A 3 -19.63 -5.20 17.92
N LEU A 4 -19.45 -4.37 16.90
CA LEU A 4 -18.40 -3.37 16.87
C LEU A 4 -18.69 -2.23 17.90
N ALA A 5 -19.93 -1.82 18.00
CA ALA A 5 -20.38 -0.85 18.99
C ALA A 5 -20.31 -1.40 20.43
N GLU A 6 -20.60 -2.68 20.64
CA GLU A 6 -20.41 -3.36 21.93
C GLU A 6 -18.92 -3.46 22.33
N LEU A 7 -18.07 -3.80 21.35
CA LEU A 7 -16.62 -3.94 21.53
C LEU A 7 -15.95 -2.62 21.93
N ALA A 8 -16.34 -1.51 21.30
CA ALA A 8 -15.73 -0.21 21.49
C ALA A 8 -16.79 0.90 21.57
N PRO A 9 -17.55 0.97 22.70
CA PRO A 9 -18.74 1.81 22.82
C PRO A 9 -18.46 3.32 22.85
N LYS A 10 -17.22 3.75 23.08
CA LYS A 10 -16.84 5.16 23.11
C LYS A 10 -16.37 5.69 21.76
N ILE A 11 -16.22 4.81 20.76
CA ILE A 11 -15.95 5.19 19.38
C ILE A 11 -17.30 5.40 18.67
N ASN A 12 -17.49 6.58 18.11
CA ASN A 12 -18.64 6.82 17.22
C ASN A 12 -18.33 6.22 15.83
N TRP A 13 -18.70 4.95 15.66
CA TRP A 13 -18.40 4.21 14.45
C TRP A 13 -19.00 4.82 13.18
N GLN A 14 -20.19 5.43 13.28
CA GLN A 14 -20.80 6.10 12.13
C GLN A 14 -19.93 7.26 11.65
N ILE A 15 -19.56 8.17 12.57
CA ILE A 15 -18.69 9.30 12.23
C ILE A 15 -17.33 8.80 11.70
N THR A 16 -16.78 7.75 12.31
CA THR A 16 -15.47 7.21 11.92
C THR A 16 -15.51 6.63 10.51
N LEU A 17 -16.53 5.84 10.19
CA LEU A 17 -16.67 5.22 8.87
C LEU A 17 -17.01 6.27 7.79
N ASP A 18 -17.88 7.24 8.11
CA ASP A 18 -18.22 8.33 7.20
C ASP A 18 -16.99 9.20 6.89
N ALA A 19 -16.21 9.57 7.91
CA ALA A 19 -14.98 10.32 7.72
C ALA A 19 -13.92 9.55 6.92
N ALA A 20 -13.90 8.23 7.06
CA ALA A 20 -13.06 7.34 6.28
C ALA A 20 -13.66 6.99 4.90
N GLN A 21 -14.80 7.57 4.53
CA GLN A 21 -15.51 7.29 3.26
C GLN A 21 -15.75 5.79 3.03
N ILE A 22 -15.87 5.00 4.09
CA ILE A 22 -16.14 3.56 4.00
C ILE A 22 -17.65 3.35 3.90
N PRO A 23 -18.15 2.74 2.82
CA PRO A 23 -19.56 2.47 2.66
C PRO A 23 -20.10 1.59 3.78
N ALA A 24 -21.38 1.82 4.18
CA ALA A 24 -22.02 0.97 5.17
C ALA A 24 -22.03 -0.50 4.72
N ARG A 25 -21.70 -1.40 5.65
CA ARG A 25 -21.63 -2.84 5.44
C ARG A 25 -22.35 -3.60 6.54
N ASP A 26 -22.87 -4.77 6.19
CA ASP A 26 -23.48 -5.67 7.16
C ASP A 26 -22.42 -6.35 8.05
N ARG A 27 -21.19 -6.47 7.55
CA ARG A 27 -20.06 -7.13 8.25
C ARG A 27 -18.77 -6.38 8.06
N TYR A 28 -18.00 -6.34 9.15
CA TYR A 28 -16.62 -5.84 9.18
C TYR A 28 -15.70 -6.92 9.74
N ILE A 29 -14.48 -7.02 9.22
CA ILE A 29 -13.46 -7.91 9.76
C ILE A 29 -12.61 -7.11 10.75
N VAL A 30 -12.63 -7.53 12.01
CA VAL A 30 -11.85 -6.90 13.09
C VAL A 30 -10.71 -7.84 13.47
N GLN A 31 -9.49 -7.49 13.10
CA GLN A 31 -8.32 -8.35 13.32
C GLN A 31 -7.79 -8.29 14.76
N GLN A 32 -7.96 -7.17 15.44
CA GLN A 32 -7.41 -6.94 16.80
C GLN A 32 -8.49 -6.40 17.75
N PRO A 33 -9.45 -7.23 18.20
CA PRO A 33 -10.55 -6.76 19.04
C PRO A 33 -10.09 -6.08 20.34
N SER A 34 -9.08 -6.61 21.01
CA SER A 34 -8.54 -6.03 22.24
C SER A 34 -7.95 -4.61 22.05
N TYR A 35 -7.38 -4.33 20.88
CA TYR A 35 -6.92 -2.98 20.54
C TYR A 35 -8.09 -1.98 20.53
N PHE A 36 -9.20 -2.31 19.85
CA PHE A 36 -10.35 -1.41 19.77
C PHE A 36 -11.02 -1.19 21.12
N ALA A 37 -11.12 -2.24 21.94
CA ALA A 37 -11.61 -2.11 23.31
C ALA A 37 -10.72 -1.17 24.12
N GLY A 38 -9.41 -1.35 24.10
CA GLY A 38 -8.45 -0.48 24.78
C GLY A 38 -8.46 0.95 24.25
N ALA A 39 -8.49 1.13 22.92
CA ALA A 39 -8.60 2.45 22.29
C ALA A 39 -9.87 3.21 22.69
N SER A 40 -11.00 2.50 22.81
CA SER A 40 -12.26 3.05 23.29
C SER A 40 -12.12 3.64 24.70
N GLU A 41 -11.47 2.93 25.60
CA GLU A 41 -11.23 3.42 26.98
C GLU A 41 -10.26 4.60 27.00
N ILE A 42 -9.19 4.58 26.19
CA ILE A 42 -8.25 5.69 26.09
C ILE A 42 -8.96 6.94 25.55
N ILE A 43 -9.80 6.81 24.52
CA ILE A 43 -10.58 7.93 23.97
C ILE A 43 -11.49 8.53 25.04
N ALA A 44 -12.15 7.70 25.84
CA ALA A 44 -13.06 8.17 26.88
C ALA A 44 -12.35 8.95 28.01
N ASN A 45 -11.12 8.57 28.33
CA ASN A 45 -10.41 9.05 29.53
C ASN A 45 -9.31 10.08 29.21
N THR A 46 -9.06 10.41 27.93
CA THR A 46 -8.01 11.35 27.54
C THR A 46 -8.61 12.72 27.23
N PRO A 47 -8.09 13.81 27.83
CA PRO A 47 -8.53 15.18 27.53
C PRO A 47 -8.37 15.52 26.04
N VAL A 48 -9.29 16.31 25.50
CA VAL A 48 -9.27 16.75 24.10
C VAL A 48 -7.97 17.48 23.73
N GLU A 49 -7.42 18.28 24.63
CA GLU A 49 -6.17 19.02 24.39
C GLU A 49 -4.97 18.02 24.18
N THR A 50 -4.92 16.94 24.96
CA THR A 50 -3.92 15.89 24.78
C THR A 50 -4.05 15.23 23.41
N TRP A 51 -5.29 15.01 22.94
CA TRP A 51 -5.52 14.49 21.58
C TRP A 51 -5.08 15.47 20.51
N LYS A 52 -5.29 16.77 20.69
CA LYS A 52 -4.81 17.79 19.74
C LYS A 52 -3.29 17.79 19.67
N ASP A 53 -2.60 17.76 20.81
CA ASP A 53 -1.14 17.70 20.85
C ASP A 53 -0.60 16.43 20.18
N TYR A 54 -1.20 15.30 20.51
CA TYR A 54 -0.84 14.00 19.93
C TYR A 54 -1.02 14.00 18.40
N LEU A 55 -2.19 14.42 17.90
CA LEU A 55 -2.48 14.45 16.47
C LEU A 55 -1.61 15.47 15.73
N THR A 56 -1.31 16.60 16.36
CA THR A 56 -0.38 17.60 15.82
C THR A 56 1.01 17.00 15.66
N PHE A 57 1.52 16.36 16.71
CA PHE A 57 2.82 15.68 16.67
C PHE A 57 2.85 14.60 15.58
N GLN A 58 1.86 13.71 15.56
CA GLN A 58 1.79 12.62 14.57
C GLN A 58 1.74 13.16 13.13
N THR A 59 1.01 14.25 12.92
CA THR A 59 0.93 14.88 11.59
C THR A 59 2.27 15.48 11.19
N MET A 60 2.92 16.20 12.09
CA MET A 60 4.23 16.80 11.83
C MET A 60 5.30 15.73 11.57
N ASP A 61 5.30 14.66 12.36
CA ASP A 61 6.21 13.53 12.22
C ASP A 61 6.03 12.82 10.87
N ALA A 62 4.78 12.52 10.51
CA ALA A 62 4.46 11.88 9.22
C ALA A 62 4.90 12.71 8.00
N PHE A 63 4.83 14.03 8.09
CA PHE A 63 5.23 14.93 7.02
C PHE A 63 6.68 15.42 7.13
N ALA A 64 7.38 15.15 8.23
CA ALA A 64 8.74 15.65 8.46
C ALA A 64 9.72 15.40 7.29
N PRO A 65 9.68 14.24 6.58
CA PRO A 65 10.55 14.01 5.42
C PRO A 65 10.35 14.99 4.26
N VAL A 66 9.19 15.65 4.18
CA VAL A 66 8.82 16.56 3.09
C VAL A 66 8.63 18.00 3.54
N LEU A 67 8.87 18.29 4.82
CA LEU A 67 8.89 19.65 5.38
C LEU A 67 10.26 20.32 5.20
N SER A 68 10.47 21.46 5.89
CA SER A 68 11.73 22.19 5.85
C SER A 68 12.91 21.37 6.39
N ASP A 69 14.13 21.79 6.05
CA ASP A 69 15.36 21.04 6.39
C ASP A 69 15.47 20.72 7.89
N GLY A 70 15.00 21.58 8.80
CA GLY A 70 15.05 21.31 10.24
C GLY A 70 14.17 20.12 10.67
N PHE A 71 12.97 19.98 10.10
CA PHE A 71 12.09 18.83 10.36
C PHE A 71 12.66 17.55 9.74
N PHE A 72 13.13 17.65 8.50
CA PHE A 72 13.77 16.53 7.85
C PHE A 72 14.99 16.04 8.63
N GLN A 73 15.84 16.94 9.11
CA GLN A 73 17.04 16.57 9.86
C GLN A 73 16.70 15.86 11.18
N ALA A 74 15.74 16.41 11.96
CA ALA A 74 15.29 15.77 13.19
C ALA A 74 14.70 14.36 12.95
N TRP A 75 13.91 14.21 11.90
CA TRP A 75 13.37 12.92 11.48
C TRP A 75 14.48 11.95 11.08
N PHE A 76 15.45 12.40 10.28
CA PHE A 76 16.58 11.58 9.83
C PHE A 76 17.43 11.12 11.02
N GLU A 77 17.79 12.04 11.93
CA GLU A 77 18.61 11.72 13.11
C GLU A 77 17.96 10.65 13.99
N PHE A 78 16.65 10.71 14.16
CA PHE A 78 15.96 9.72 14.97
C PHE A 78 15.73 8.40 14.23
N TYR A 79 15.00 8.44 13.09
CA TYR A 79 14.52 7.23 12.43
C TYR A 79 15.60 6.53 11.59
N GLN A 80 16.46 7.29 10.93
CA GLN A 80 17.44 6.72 10.02
C GLN A 80 18.79 6.50 10.70
N ALA A 81 19.34 7.53 11.30
CA ALA A 81 20.64 7.43 11.97
C ALA A 81 20.54 6.66 13.29
N GLY A 82 19.60 7.04 14.16
CA GLY A 82 19.48 6.46 15.49
C GLY A 82 18.98 5.03 15.51
N LEU A 83 17.91 4.72 14.73
CA LEU A 83 17.30 3.38 14.74
C LEU A 83 17.86 2.42 13.68
N GLN A 84 18.36 2.92 12.55
CA GLN A 84 18.82 2.09 11.43
C GLN A 84 20.33 2.17 11.19
N GLY A 85 21.03 3.09 11.85
CA GLY A 85 22.49 3.26 11.73
C GLY A 85 22.93 3.85 10.39
N ILE A 86 22.06 4.60 9.69
CA ILE A 86 22.40 5.26 8.43
C ILE A 86 23.17 6.54 8.74
N GLU A 87 24.43 6.64 8.29
CA GLU A 87 25.32 7.74 8.63
C GLU A 87 24.97 9.05 7.92
N GLU A 88 24.55 8.99 6.66
CA GLU A 88 24.25 10.16 5.84
C GLU A 88 22.93 10.00 5.06
N PRO A 89 22.13 11.07 4.93
CA PRO A 89 20.91 11.00 4.16
C PRO A 89 21.20 10.89 2.66
N GLU A 90 20.30 10.23 1.94
CA GLU A 90 20.36 10.23 0.48
C GLU A 90 20.36 11.66 -0.10
N PRO A 91 21.12 11.89 -1.19
CA PRO A 91 21.09 13.18 -1.90
C PRO A 91 19.67 13.61 -2.28
N LYS A 92 19.40 14.92 -2.24
CA LYS A 92 18.05 15.47 -2.53
C LYS A 92 17.43 14.96 -3.84
N TRP A 93 18.24 14.79 -4.89
CA TRP A 93 17.75 14.29 -6.17
C TRP A 93 17.26 12.83 -6.10
N LYS A 94 17.93 11.96 -5.35
CA LYS A 94 17.47 10.58 -5.13
C LYS A 94 16.18 10.56 -4.34
N ARG A 95 16.09 11.36 -3.27
CA ARG A 95 14.85 11.50 -2.48
C ARG A 95 13.68 11.99 -3.33
N ALA A 96 13.94 12.94 -4.25
CA ALA A 96 12.92 13.41 -5.19
C ALA A 96 12.44 12.29 -6.14
N VAL A 97 13.36 11.52 -6.71
CA VAL A 97 13.02 10.37 -7.55
C VAL A 97 12.23 9.31 -6.74
N ASN A 98 12.65 9.02 -5.51
CA ASN A 98 11.95 8.08 -4.64
C ASN A 98 10.53 8.58 -4.29
N ALA A 99 10.37 9.88 -4.04
CA ALA A 99 9.05 10.49 -3.80
C ALA A 99 8.13 10.38 -5.03
N ILE A 100 8.63 10.64 -6.23
CA ILE A 100 7.88 10.45 -7.48
C ILE A 100 7.50 8.98 -7.65
N ASN A 101 8.47 8.08 -7.47
CA ASN A 101 8.23 6.64 -7.61
C ASN A 101 7.21 6.10 -6.59
N GLY A 102 7.25 6.59 -5.35
CA GLY A 102 6.32 6.20 -4.31
C GLY A 102 4.87 6.70 -4.51
N ASN A 103 4.72 7.88 -5.12
CA ASN A 103 3.41 8.52 -5.28
C ASN A 103 2.77 8.33 -6.66
N MET A 104 3.58 8.25 -7.72
CA MET A 104 3.12 8.14 -9.11
C MET A 104 4.04 7.24 -9.95
N GLY A 105 4.45 6.11 -9.38
CA GLY A 105 5.45 5.23 -9.95
C GLY A 105 5.11 4.71 -11.35
N GLU A 106 3.84 4.48 -11.66
CA GLU A 106 3.47 4.02 -13.00
C GLU A 106 3.65 5.09 -14.08
N LEU A 107 3.49 6.39 -13.77
CA LEU A 107 3.84 7.46 -14.72
C LEU A 107 5.34 7.49 -15.01
N LEU A 108 6.16 7.34 -13.97
CA LEU A 108 7.61 7.20 -14.14
C LEU A 108 7.96 5.91 -14.89
N GLY A 109 7.22 4.84 -14.61
CA GLY A 109 7.33 3.54 -15.27
C GLY A 109 7.08 3.63 -16.78
N GLN A 110 6.08 4.40 -17.22
CA GLN A 110 5.82 4.63 -18.64
C GLN A 110 7.03 5.25 -19.34
N LEU A 111 7.58 6.32 -18.77
CA LEU A 111 8.78 6.99 -19.32
C LEU A 111 9.99 6.06 -19.36
N TYR A 112 10.13 5.19 -18.36
CA TYR A 112 11.20 4.19 -18.33
C TYR A 112 11.02 3.12 -19.39
N VAL A 113 9.81 2.61 -19.55
CA VAL A 113 9.47 1.58 -20.54
C VAL A 113 9.69 2.10 -21.95
N ASP A 114 9.17 3.28 -22.28
CA ASP A 114 9.31 3.91 -23.59
C ASP A 114 10.79 4.08 -24.01
N LYS A 115 11.67 4.27 -23.03
CA LYS A 115 13.08 4.58 -23.31
C LYS A 115 14.00 3.36 -23.20
N HIS A 116 13.70 2.42 -22.29
CA HIS A 116 14.67 1.42 -21.87
C HIS A 116 14.15 -0.03 -21.97
N TYR A 117 12.85 -0.25 -22.07
CA TYR A 117 12.30 -1.61 -22.12
C TYR A 117 12.23 -2.12 -23.55
N GLN A 118 12.77 -3.31 -23.78
CA GLN A 118 12.78 -3.97 -25.10
C GLN A 118 11.76 -5.11 -25.10
N GLU A 119 10.96 -5.21 -26.17
CA GLU A 119 9.94 -6.26 -26.32
C GLU A 119 10.56 -7.67 -26.33
N GLU A 120 11.79 -7.82 -26.83
CA GLU A 120 12.50 -9.11 -26.77
C GLU A 120 12.77 -9.54 -25.33
N ALA A 121 12.97 -8.61 -24.39
CA ALA A 121 13.14 -8.93 -22.99
C ALA A 121 11.83 -9.50 -22.40
N ARG A 122 10.68 -8.93 -22.75
CA ARG A 122 9.35 -9.44 -22.36
C ARG A 122 9.15 -10.87 -22.87
N ALA A 123 9.35 -11.11 -24.17
CA ALA A 123 9.18 -12.42 -24.79
C ALA A 123 10.08 -13.49 -24.14
N ARG A 124 11.31 -13.14 -23.80
CA ARG A 124 12.24 -14.05 -23.09
C ARG A 124 11.77 -14.37 -21.67
N MET A 125 11.25 -13.38 -20.94
CA MET A 125 10.69 -13.59 -19.60
C MET A 125 9.43 -14.46 -19.65
N GLU A 126 8.53 -14.24 -20.60
CA GLU A 126 7.34 -15.06 -20.83
C GLU A 126 7.72 -16.52 -21.12
N THR A 127 8.71 -16.74 -21.97
CA THR A 127 9.27 -18.08 -22.25
C THR A 127 9.83 -18.73 -20.99
N MET A 128 10.60 -17.99 -20.19
CA MET A 128 11.16 -18.50 -18.94
C MET A 128 10.04 -18.89 -17.95
N ILE A 129 9.00 -18.08 -17.81
CA ILE A 129 7.85 -18.37 -16.95
C ILE A 129 7.08 -19.60 -17.45
N ALA A 130 6.90 -19.74 -18.75
CA ALA A 130 6.27 -20.93 -19.33
C ALA A 130 7.06 -22.20 -19.00
N ASN A 131 8.39 -22.16 -19.13
CA ASN A 131 9.27 -23.26 -18.78
C ASN A 131 9.23 -23.57 -17.27
N LEU A 132 9.22 -22.56 -16.41
CA LEU A 132 9.07 -22.73 -14.96
C LEU A 132 7.72 -23.40 -14.61
N ARG A 133 6.63 -22.96 -15.22
CA ARG A 133 5.30 -23.57 -15.00
C ARG A 133 5.29 -25.04 -15.42
N GLU A 134 5.92 -25.38 -16.52
CA GLU A 134 6.02 -26.77 -16.97
C GLU A 134 6.90 -27.60 -16.00
N ALA A 135 8.03 -27.08 -15.54
CA ALA A 135 8.85 -27.73 -14.54
C ALA A 135 8.10 -27.98 -13.22
N TYR A 136 7.32 -26.98 -12.74
CA TYR A 136 6.45 -27.17 -11.57
C TYR A 136 5.36 -28.21 -11.81
N ARG A 137 4.76 -28.24 -13.00
CA ARG A 137 3.76 -29.25 -13.36
C ARG A 137 4.33 -30.66 -13.27
N GLN A 138 5.50 -30.88 -13.83
CA GLN A 138 6.20 -32.18 -13.78
C GLN A 138 6.56 -32.56 -12.35
N SER A 139 7.17 -31.63 -11.60
CA SER A 139 7.50 -31.85 -10.19
C SER A 139 6.29 -32.24 -9.34
N ILE A 140 5.15 -31.55 -9.49
CA ILE A 140 3.92 -31.88 -8.73
C ILE A 140 3.43 -33.29 -9.05
N VAL A 141 3.48 -33.71 -10.30
CA VAL A 141 3.06 -35.05 -10.72
C VAL A 141 3.95 -36.14 -10.10
N GLU A 142 5.25 -35.89 -9.98
CA GLU A 142 6.24 -36.84 -9.50
C GLU A 142 6.36 -36.92 -7.95
N LEU A 143 5.73 -36.01 -7.19
CA LEU A 143 5.82 -35.99 -5.74
C LEU A 143 5.22 -37.25 -5.08
N ASP A 144 6.03 -38.01 -4.37
CA ASP A 144 5.62 -39.26 -3.72
C ASP A 144 4.79 -39.04 -2.45
N TRP A 145 5.04 -37.95 -1.73
CA TRP A 145 4.40 -37.63 -0.45
C TRP A 145 3.03 -36.96 -0.61
N MET A 146 2.67 -36.53 -1.81
CA MET A 146 1.42 -35.82 -2.06
C MET A 146 0.36 -36.78 -2.62
N GLY A 147 -0.79 -36.86 -1.95
CA GLY A 147 -1.92 -37.67 -2.44
C GLY A 147 -2.52 -37.11 -3.73
N GLU A 148 -3.17 -37.97 -4.49
CA GLU A 148 -3.68 -37.66 -5.84
C GLU A 148 -4.65 -36.46 -5.86
N GLU A 149 -5.59 -36.41 -4.91
CA GLU A 149 -6.52 -35.28 -4.79
C GLU A 149 -5.77 -33.95 -4.58
N THR A 150 -4.74 -33.93 -3.73
CA THR A 150 -3.92 -32.74 -3.47
C THR A 150 -3.11 -32.35 -4.73
N LYS A 151 -2.58 -33.32 -5.48
CA LYS A 151 -1.91 -33.06 -6.77
C LYS A 151 -2.85 -32.36 -7.75
N GLN A 152 -4.09 -32.83 -7.87
CA GLN A 152 -5.09 -32.22 -8.74
C GLN A 152 -5.38 -30.77 -8.34
N GLN A 153 -5.52 -30.49 -7.05
CA GLN A 153 -5.70 -29.12 -6.56
C GLN A 153 -4.48 -28.23 -6.80
N ALA A 154 -3.27 -28.77 -6.63
CA ALA A 154 -2.02 -28.06 -6.92
C ALA A 154 -1.88 -27.72 -8.42
N LEU A 155 -2.19 -28.66 -9.29
CA LEU A 155 -2.20 -28.47 -10.75
C LEU A 155 -3.27 -27.44 -11.16
N LEU A 156 -4.46 -27.50 -10.57
CA LEU A 156 -5.50 -26.51 -10.79
C LEU A 156 -5.06 -25.11 -10.35
N LYS A 157 -4.39 -24.99 -9.19
CA LYS A 157 -3.81 -23.71 -8.73
C LYS A 157 -2.75 -23.21 -9.72
N LEU A 158 -1.84 -24.08 -10.17
CA LEU A 158 -0.81 -23.75 -11.15
C LEU A 158 -1.41 -23.28 -12.48
N SER A 159 -2.50 -23.89 -12.94
CA SER A 159 -3.18 -23.49 -14.18
C SER A 159 -3.80 -22.09 -14.11
N LYS A 160 -4.22 -21.67 -12.90
CA LYS A 160 -4.83 -20.36 -12.64
C LYS A 160 -3.82 -19.25 -12.34
N PHE A 161 -2.53 -19.59 -12.31
CA PHE A 161 -1.48 -18.60 -12.07
C PHE A 161 -1.43 -17.60 -13.23
N ASN A 162 -1.57 -16.33 -12.91
CA ASN A 162 -1.52 -15.21 -13.87
C ASN A 162 -0.19 -14.46 -13.71
N PRO A 163 0.81 -14.69 -14.56
CA PRO A 163 2.08 -13.98 -14.49
C PRO A 163 1.92 -12.52 -14.94
N LYS A 164 2.56 -11.61 -14.22
CA LYS A 164 2.69 -10.21 -14.61
C LYS A 164 4.14 -9.95 -14.98
N VAL A 165 4.38 -9.55 -16.23
CA VAL A 165 5.74 -9.42 -16.80
C VAL A 165 5.94 -8.02 -17.38
N GLY A 166 7.01 -7.36 -16.96
CA GLY A 166 7.41 -6.07 -17.49
C GLY A 166 6.56 -4.94 -16.94
N TYR A 167 5.53 -4.56 -17.65
CA TYR A 167 4.65 -3.45 -17.30
C TYR A 167 3.17 -3.84 -17.47
N PRO A 168 2.22 -3.12 -16.84
CA PRO A 168 0.80 -3.44 -16.90
C PRO A 168 0.24 -3.21 -18.32
N GLU A 169 -0.75 -4.01 -18.73
CA GLU A 169 -1.45 -3.81 -20.01
C GLU A 169 -2.22 -2.49 -20.05
N GLN A 170 -2.73 -2.08 -18.88
CA GLN A 170 -3.39 -0.80 -18.68
C GLN A 170 -2.67 -0.03 -17.59
N TRP A 171 -2.11 1.11 -17.94
CA TRP A 171 -1.50 2.03 -17.00
C TRP A 171 -2.55 2.67 -16.12
N ARG A 172 -2.17 2.95 -14.87
CA ARG A 172 -3.03 3.67 -13.95
C ARG A 172 -3.33 5.06 -14.46
N ASP A 173 -4.60 5.42 -14.43
CA ASP A 173 -5.04 6.79 -14.72
C ASP A 173 -4.85 7.68 -13.48
N TYR A 174 -3.98 8.66 -13.59
CA TYR A 174 -3.70 9.67 -12.56
C TYR A 174 -4.39 11.01 -12.85
N SER A 175 -5.30 11.09 -13.81
CA SER A 175 -5.92 12.36 -14.23
C SER A 175 -6.68 13.09 -13.13
N SER A 176 -7.15 12.39 -12.10
CA SER A 176 -7.83 12.96 -10.94
C SER A 176 -6.86 13.43 -9.84
N MET A 177 -5.55 13.15 -9.97
CA MET A 177 -4.56 13.58 -9.00
C MET A 177 -4.05 14.99 -9.32
N GLU A 178 -4.21 15.89 -8.37
CA GLU A 178 -3.78 17.29 -8.53
C GLU A 178 -2.31 17.46 -8.11
N ILE A 179 -1.50 18.12 -8.95
CA ILE A 179 -0.10 18.43 -8.67
C ILE A 179 0.11 19.93 -8.75
N VAL A 180 0.63 20.51 -7.67
CA VAL A 180 0.90 21.95 -7.54
C VAL A 180 2.40 22.18 -7.54
N ALA A 181 2.88 22.98 -8.48
CA ALA A 181 4.30 23.34 -8.55
C ALA A 181 4.74 24.10 -7.29
N GLY A 182 5.83 23.64 -6.66
CA GLY A 182 6.39 24.28 -5.47
C GLY A 182 5.72 23.91 -4.14
N ASP A 183 4.67 23.11 -4.13
CA ASP A 183 4.01 22.65 -2.90
C ASP A 183 4.12 21.12 -2.74
N LEU A 184 5.23 20.66 -2.18
CA LEU A 184 5.49 19.24 -1.99
C LEU A 184 4.49 18.60 -0.99
N VAL A 185 4.09 19.32 0.04
CA VAL A 185 3.15 18.82 1.05
C VAL A 185 1.77 18.61 0.44
N ALA A 186 1.27 19.58 -0.36
CA ALA A 186 0.02 19.41 -1.09
C ALA A 186 0.08 18.22 -2.05
N ASN A 187 1.19 18.04 -2.75
CA ASN A 187 1.38 16.94 -3.69
C ASN A 187 1.36 15.56 -3.00
N VAL A 188 2.04 15.43 -1.85
CA VAL A 188 2.02 14.19 -1.06
C VAL A 188 0.61 13.89 -0.53
N LYS A 189 -0.11 14.91 -0.06
CA LYS A 189 -1.53 14.77 0.36
C LYS A 189 -2.42 14.35 -0.79
N SER A 190 -2.28 14.97 -1.95
CA SER A 190 -3.04 14.63 -3.16
C SER A 190 -2.81 13.19 -3.57
N ALA A 191 -1.56 12.74 -3.59
CA ALA A 191 -1.21 11.36 -3.92
C ALA A 191 -1.79 10.36 -2.90
N ALA A 192 -1.70 10.67 -1.60
CA ALA A 192 -2.27 9.83 -0.55
C ALA A 192 -3.81 9.74 -0.66
N SER A 193 -4.49 10.87 -0.91
CA SER A 193 -5.94 10.90 -1.12
C SER A 193 -6.34 10.13 -2.38
N PHE A 194 -5.61 10.29 -3.46
CA PHE A 194 -5.83 9.55 -4.70
C PHE A 194 -5.76 8.04 -4.48
N GLU A 195 -4.70 7.56 -3.85
CA GLU A 195 -4.52 6.12 -3.60
C GLU A 195 -5.57 5.58 -2.61
N TYR A 196 -5.91 6.37 -1.59
CA TYR A 196 -6.97 6.02 -0.65
C TYR A 196 -8.32 5.87 -1.36
N THR A 197 -8.76 6.86 -2.13
CA THR A 197 -10.00 6.83 -2.89
C THR A 197 -10.02 5.64 -3.84
N ARG A 198 -8.93 5.43 -4.59
CA ARG A 198 -8.79 4.29 -5.50
C ARG A 198 -8.95 2.94 -4.77
N ASN A 199 -8.49 2.82 -3.53
CA ASN A 199 -8.65 1.60 -2.76
C ASN A 199 -10.09 1.42 -2.24
N ILE A 200 -10.77 2.51 -1.87
CA ILE A 200 -12.20 2.45 -1.51
C ILE A 200 -13.06 2.08 -2.73
N ASP A 201 -12.77 2.62 -3.90
CA ASP A 201 -13.49 2.35 -5.14
C ASP A 201 -13.38 0.89 -5.61
N LYS A 202 -12.38 0.14 -5.12
CA LYS A 202 -12.28 -1.31 -5.37
C LYS A 202 -13.29 -2.15 -4.58
N LEU A 203 -13.92 -1.59 -3.57
CA LEU A 203 -14.93 -2.31 -2.81
C LEU A 203 -16.08 -2.69 -3.76
N ASP A 204 -16.52 -3.95 -3.67
CA ASP A 204 -17.56 -4.55 -4.53
C ASP A 204 -17.19 -4.69 -6.02
N GLN A 205 -15.98 -4.34 -6.40
CA GLN A 205 -15.50 -4.59 -7.75
C GLN A 205 -14.88 -5.98 -7.88
N PRO A 206 -14.91 -6.58 -9.06
CA PRO A 206 -14.13 -7.79 -9.32
C PRO A 206 -12.64 -7.58 -9.02
N VAL A 207 -11.96 -8.67 -8.69
CA VAL A 207 -10.50 -8.62 -8.48
C VAL A 207 -9.82 -8.06 -9.73
N ASP A 208 -9.09 -6.99 -9.56
CA ASP A 208 -8.25 -6.40 -10.60
C ASP A 208 -7.14 -7.40 -10.96
N LYS A 209 -7.09 -7.79 -12.24
CA LYS A 209 -6.11 -8.74 -12.78
C LYS A 209 -4.97 -8.04 -13.54
N ALA A 210 -5.05 -6.72 -13.70
CA ALA A 210 -4.00 -5.93 -14.35
C ALA A 210 -2.73 -5.81 -13.49
#